data_ecbf7c352634037b10da0bc9b4142e8f
#
_entry.id   ecbf7c352634037b10da0bc9b4142e8f
#
_cell.length_a   1.000
_cell.length_b   1.000
_cell.length_c   1.000
_cell.angle_alpha   90.00
_cell.angle_beta   90.00
_cell.angle_gamma   90.00
#
_symmetry.space_group_name_H-M   'P 1'
#
loop_
_entity.id
_entity.type
_entity.pdbx_description
1 polymer ?
#
loop_
_entity_poly.entity_id
_entity_poly.type
_entity_poly.pdbx_seq_one_letter_code
_entity_poly.pdbx_strand_id
1 'polypeptide(L)'
;GANKILVIGVEQPKQDKYVKDPDFHPNAAKITGHLLDTIFTDSLNADLERMERVNKTISHTSEEKTGLKKVESLLINPSRNFNSIASKHYQNMPNAIKFLLRLVGVTQTSESALISYLMFEKPFTQELIELGYQDGLERVDEILTFLDLD
;
A
#
# COMPACT_ATOMS: atom_id res chain seq x y z
N GLY A 1 -5.12 -19.00 17.86
CA GLY A 1 -4.75 -18.01 16.85
C GLY A 1 -5.24 -18.41 15.47
N ALA A 2 -5.21 -17.50 14.50
CA ALA A 2 -5.62 -17.75 13.12
C ALA A 2 -4.69 -18.77 12.42
N ASN A 3 -5.23 -19.56 11.49
CA ASN A 3 -4.47 -20.46 10.62
C ASN A 3 -4.27 -19.85 9.23
N LYS A 4 -5.20 -18.97 8.82
CA LYS A 4 -5.17 -18.24 7.56
C LYS A 4 -5.34 -16.77 7.84
N ILE A 5 -4.60 -15.91 7.14
CA ILE A 5 -4.65 -14.45 7.26
C ILE A 5 -4.78 -13.86 5.85
N LEU A 6 -5.91 -13.20 5.58
CA LEU A 6 -6.06 -12.35 4.41
C LEU A 6 -5.51 -10.96 4.74
N VAL A 7 -4.50 -10.53 4.02
CA VAL A 7 -3.82 -9.26 4.23
C VAL A 7 -4.19 -8.31 3.11
N ILE A 8 -4.77 -7.16 3.46
CA ILE A 8 -5.01 -6.07 2.52
C ILE A 8 -3.86 -5.08 2.68
N GLY A 9 -2.96 -5.08 1.71
CA GLY A 9 -1.80 -4.21 1.69
C GLY A 9 -2.11 -2.85 1.07
N VAL A 10 -1.13 -1.97 1.18
CA VAL A 10 -1.16 -0.62 0.58
C VAL A 10 0.06 -0.37 -0.32
N GLU A 11 0.84 -1.42 -0.58
CA GLU A 11 1.98 -1.32 -1.48
C GLU A 11 1.50 -1.09 -2.91
N GLN A 12 1.94 0.03 -3.46
CA GLN A 12 1.51 0.48 -4.78
C GLN A 12 2.44 -0.07 -5.86
N PRO A 13 1.94 -0.31 -7.09
CA PRO A 13 2.80 -0.66 -8.22
C PRO A 13 3.90 0.38 -8.39
N LYS A 14 5.14 -0.09 -8.55
CA LYS A 14 6.28 0.82 -8.80
C LYS A 14 6.06 1.52 -10.13
N GLN A 15 6.18 2.83 -10.12
CA GLN A 15 6.18 3.58 -11.37
C GLN A 15 7.51 3.33 -12.08
N ASP A 16 7.47 2.77 -13.28
CA ASP A 16 8.64 2.51 -14.14
C ASP A 16 9.36 3.79 -14.64
N LYS A 17 8.90 4.96 -14.23
CA LYS A 17 9.46 6.24 -14.63
C LYS A 17 10.39 6.85 -13.58
N TYR A 18 11.45 6.15 -13.19
CA TYR A 18 12.65 6.86 -12.78
C TYR A 18 13.34 7.44 -14.04
N VAL A 19 12.76 8.46 -14.62
CA VAL A 19 13.56 9.40 -15.42
C VAL A 19 14.57 9.99 -14.43
N LYS A 20 15.84 9.62 -14.58
CA LYS A 20 16.94 10.30 -13.87
C LYS A 20 16.92 11.73 -14.37
N ASP A 21 16.20 12.59 -13.67
CA ASP A 21 16.29 14.03 -13.86
C ASP A 21 17.63 14.47 -13.25
N PRO A 22 18.62 14.92 -14.05
CA PRO A 22 19.93 15.34 -13.55
C PRO A 22 19.83 16.50 -12.54
N ASP A 23 18.74 17.29 -12.61
CA ASP A 23 18.46 18.42 -11.73
C ASP A 23 17.49 18.09 -10.60
N PHE A 24 17.35 16.79 -10.29
CA PHE A 24 16.45 16.32 -9.24
C PHE A 24 16.93 16.77 -7.85
N HIS A 25 16.31 17.83 -7.33
CA HIS A 25 16.46 18.23 -5.93
C HIS A 25 15.22 17.76 -5.14
N PRO A 26 15.36 16.78 -4.24
CA PRO A 26 14.24 16.35 -3.42
C PRO A 26 13.81 17.50 -2.50
N ASN A 27 12.55 17.91 -2.58
CA ASN A 27 11.97 18.84 -1.62
C ASN A 27 11.50 18.10 -0.35
N ALA A 28 11.23 18.86 0.74
CA ALA A 28 10.80 18.30 2.02
C ALA A 28 9.57 17.37 1.87
N ALA A 29 8.64 17.70 0.98
CA ALA A 29 7.45 16.91 0.74
C ALA A 29 7.75 15.55 0.10
N LYS A 30 8.69 15.48 -0.84
CA LYS A 30 9.12 14.21 -1.46
C LYS A 30 9.80 13.32 -0.42
N ILE A 31 10.67 13.91 0.41
CA ILE A 31 11.35 13.17 1.48
C ILE A 31 10.32 12.64 2.49
N THR A 32 9.41 13.47 2.98
CA THR A 32 8.37 13.07 3.94
C THR A 32 7.43 12.04 3.35
N GLY A 33 6.98 12.21 2.10
CA GLY A 33 6.14 11.23 1.42
C GLY A 33 6.82 9.88 1.29
N HIS A 34 8.09 9.85 0.89
CA HIS A 34 8.86 8.61 0.81
C HIS A 34 9.07 7.95 2.17
N LEU A 35 9.31 8.73 3.23
CA LEU A 35 9.42 8.19 4.59
C LEU A 35 8.10 7.54 5.04
N LEU A 36 6.96 8.17 4.77
CA LEU A 36 5.65 7.60 5.10
C LEU A 36 5.42 6.29 4.35
N ASP A 37 5.64 6.28 3.03
CA ASP A 37 5.51 5.06 2.22
C ASP A 37 6.41 3.94 2.77
N THR A 38 7.67 4.24 3.08
CA THR A 38 8.63 3.29 3.65
C THR A 38 8.15 2.73 5.00
N ILE A 39 7.72 3.60 5.93
CA ILE A 39 7.26 3.18 7.26
C ILE A 39 6.09 2.20 7.16
N PHE A 40 5.11 2.48 6.29
CA PHE A 40 3.93 1.63 6.19
C PHE A 40 4.16 0.36 5.37
N THR A 41 4.97 0.42 4.32
CA THR A 41 5.21 -0.73 3.43
C THR A 41 6.25 -1.69 4.00
N ASP A 42 7.37 -1.18 4.52
CA ASP A 42 8.47 -2.02 5.00
C ASP A 42 8.08 -2.85 6.22
N SER A 43 7.26 -2.30 7.14
CA SER A 43 6.82 -3.05 8.32
C SER A 43 5.97 -4.25 7.95
N LEU A 44 5.03 -4.12 7.01
CA LEU A 44 4.18 -5.21 6.54
C LEU A 44 5.02 -6.29 5.84
N ASN A 45 5.89 -5.90 4.93
CA ASN A 45 6.73 -6.82 4.20
C ASN A 45 7.69 -7.59 5.12
N ALA A 46 8.29 -6.91 6.11
CA ALA A 46 9.14 -7.54 7.10
C ALA A 46 8.39 -8.58 7.95
N ASP A 47 7.14 -8.30 8.33
CA ASP A 47 6.30 -9.23 9.09
C ASP A 47 5.88 -10.44 8.26
N LEU A 48 5.54 -10.25 6.98
CA LEU A 48 5.22 -11.34 6.06
C LEU A 48 6.45 -12.23 5.81
N GLU A 49 7.62 -11.65 5.57
CA GLU A 49 8.86 -12.42 5.44
C GLU A 49 9.21 -13.19 6.71
N ARG A 50 9.00 -12.58 7.89
CA ARG A 50 9.22 -13.26 9.18
C ARG A 50 8.29 -14.45 9.32
N MET A 51 7.01 -14.29 8.99
CA MET A 51 6.02 -15.36 9.02
C MET A 51 6.41 -16.50 8.06
N GLU A 52 6.86 -16.18 6.85
CA GLU A 52 7.31 -17.18 5.88
C GLU A 52 8.53 -17.96 6.39
N ARG A 53 9.51 -17.27 7.00
CA ARG A 53 10.67 -17.94 7.63
C ARG A 53 10.25 -18.87 8.76
N VAL A 54 9.29 -18.45 9.60
CA VAL A 54 8.73 -19.31 10.66
C VAL A 54 8.05 -20.52 10.05
N ASN A 55 7.20 -20.35 9.04
CA ASN A 55 6.53 -21.43 8.33
C ASN A 55 7.55 -22.44 7.75
N LYS A 56 8.63 -21.97 7.13
CA LYS A 56 9.73 -22.83 6.64
C LYS A 56 10.42 -23.59 7.78
N THR A 57 10.62 -22.98 8.92
CA THR A 57 11.24 -23.64 10.09
C THR A 57 10.34 -24.75 10.62
N ILE A 58 9.04 -24.51 10.72
CA ILE A 58 8.06 -25.50 11.21
C ILE A 58 7.97 -26.69 10.25
N SER A 59 8.07 -26.47 8.91
CA SER A 59 8.03 -27.57 7.94
C SER A 59 9.19 -28.59 8.11
N HIS A 60 10.27 -28.20 8.77
CA HIS A 60 11.43 -29.06 9.08
C HIS A 60 11.45 -29.57 10.53
N THR A 61 10.53 -29.10 11.38
CA THR A 61 10.49 -29.44 12.81
C THR A 61 9.03 -29.62 13.22
N SER A 62 8.72 -30.54 14.13
CA SER A 62 7.34 -30.74 14.58
C SER A 62 6.81 -29.53 15.37
N GLU A 63 5.53 -29.19 15.17
CA GLU A 63 4.83 -28.13 15.92
C GLU A 63 4.92 -28.31 17.43
N GLU A 64 4.86 -29.59 17.92
CA GLU A 64 4.98 -29.96 19.35
C GLU A 64 6.30 -29.52 19.97
N LYS A 65 7.40 -29.51 19.16
CA LYS A 65 8.73 -29.12 19.68
C LYS A 65 8.94 -27.61 19.68
N THR A 66 8.29 -26.89 18.79
CA THR A 66 8.51 -25.44 18.62
C THR A 66 7.46 -24.61 19.36
N GLY A 67 6.29 -25.17 19.65
CA GLY A 67 5.13 -24.42 20.14
C GLY A 67 4.58 -23.42 19.12
N LEU A 68 5.07 -23.47 17.87
CA LEU A 68 4.65 -22.63 16.77
C LEU A 68 3.77 -23.41 15.81
N LYS A 69 2.86 -22.73 15.12
CA LYS A 69 2.02 -23.35 14.10
C LYS A 69 2.18 -22.62 12.76
N LYS A 70 1.96 -23.36 11.68
CA LYS A 70 1.94 -22.81 10.33
C LYS A 70 0.75 -21.86 10.18
N VAL A 71 1.00 -20.68 9.59
CA VAL A 71 -0.03 -19.68 9.24
C VAL A 71 0.10 -19.37 7.77
N GLU A 72 -0.96 -19.56 7.02
CA GLU A 72 -1.02 -19.21 5.60
C GLU A 72 -1.46 -17.76 5.46
N SER A 73 -0.93 -17.05 4.46
CA SER A 73 -1.32 -15.68 4.16
C SER A 73 -1.58 -15.48 2.67
N LEU A 74 -2.61 -14.69 2.38
CA LEU A 74 -2.87 -14.15 1.06
C LEU A 74 -2.79 -12.63 1.14
N LEU A 75 -1.86 -12.03 0.38
CA LEU A 75 -1.67 -10.58 0.29
C LEU A 75 -2.36 -10.04 -0.95
N ILE A 76 -3.21 -9.04 -0.76
CA ILE A 76 -3.85 -8.28 -1.84
C ILE A 76 -3.34 -6.85 -1.76
N ASN A 77 -2.60 -6.42 -2.77
CA ASN A 77 -2.13 -5.05 -2.95
C ASN A 77 -2.95 -4.35 -4.05
N PRO A 78 -3.09 -3.01 -4.01
CA PRO A 78 -3.82 -2.26 -5.02
C PRO A 78 -3.15 -2.37 -6.39
N SER A 79 -3.97 -2.48 -7.45
CA SER A 79 -3.49 -2.57 -8.84
C SER A 79 -3.03 -1.23 -9.40
N ARG A 80 -3.42 -0.10 -8.79
CA ARG A 80 -3.13 1.26 -9.25
C ARG A 80 -2.45 2.10 -8.18
N ASN A 81 -1.68 3.11 -8.64
CA ASN A 81 -0.96 4.03 -7.77
C ASN A 81 -1.90 5.10 -7.19
N PHE A 82 -2.00 5.17 -5.85
CA PHE A 82 -2.85 6.13 -5.14
C PHE A 82 -2.42 7.58 -5.35
N ASN A 83 -1.12 7.84 -5.50
CA ASN A 83 -0.60 9.19 -5.72
C ASN A 83 -1.06 9.74 -7.06
N SER A 84 -1.11 8.88 -8.09
CA SER A 84 -1.65 9.24 -9.41
C SER A 84 -3.15 9.55 -9.34
N ILE A 85 -3.93 8.77 -8.57
CA ILE A 85 -5.36 9.00 -8.36
C ILE A 85 -5.55 10.32 -7.58
N ALA A 86 -4.82 10.50 -6.49
CA ALA A 86 -4.92 11.71 -5.66
C ALA A 86 -4.61 12.99 -6.44
N SER A 87 -3.61 12.96 -7.31
CA SER A 87 -3.23 14.11 -8.15
C SER A 87 -4.37 14.57 -9.08
N LYS A 88 -5.19 13.65 -9.59
CA LYS A 88 -6.38 13.98 -10.40
C LYS A 88 -7.42 14.75 -9.58
N HIS A 89 -7.55 14.42 -8.30
CA HIS A 89 -8.54 15.02 -7.41
C HIS A 89 -7.99 16.23 -6.62
N TYR A 90 -6.76 16.67 -6.87
CA TYR A 90 -6.12 17.78 -6.16
C TYR A 90 -7.01 19.04 -6.11
N GLN A 91 -7.76 19.33 -7.17
CA GLN A 91 -8.64 20.51 -7.24
C GLN A 91 -9.79 20.46 -6.22
N ASN A 92 -10.22 19.27 -5.82
CA ASN A 92 -11.31 19.07 -4.86
C ASN A 92 -10.87 19.30 -3.41
N MET A 93 -9.55 19.35 -3.17
CA MET A 93 -8.98 19.54 -1.84
C MET A 93 -9.30 20.94 -1.28
N PRO A 94 -9.54 21.09 0.03
CA PRO A 94 -9.76 22.38 0.68
C PRO A 94 -8.58 23.35 0.44
N ASN A 95 -8.89 24.64 0.27
CA ASN A 95 -7.88 25.66 -0.02
C ASN A 95 -6.82 25.78 1.09
N ALA A 96 -7.20 25.55 2.34
CA ALA A 96 -6.26 25.56 3.47
C ALA A 96 -5.20 24.46 3.33
N ILE A 97 -5.60 23.24 2.93
CA ILE A 97 -4.68 22.11 2.71
C ILE A 97 -3.81 22.37 1.48
N LYS A 98 -4.39 22.89 0.39
CA LYS A 98 -3.61 23.29 -0.81
C LYS A 98 -2.54 24.33 -0.46
N PHE A 99 -2.88 25.31 0.41
CA PHE A 99 -1.93 26.31 0.86
C PHE A 99 -0.78 25.67 1.66
N LEU A 100 -1.08 24.78 2.62
CA LEU A 100 -0.05 24.07 3.38
C LEU A 100 0.84 23.21 2.48
N LEU A 101 0.26 22.50 1.53
CA LEU A 101 1.03 21.69 0.57
C LEU A 101 1.97 22.53 -0.27
N ARG A 102 1.54 23.72 -0.71
CA ARG A 102 2.39 24.68 -1.46
C ARG A 102 3.57 25.18 -0.65
N LEU A 103 3.40 25.40 0.66
CA LEU A 103 4.49 25.83 1.54
C LEU A 103 5.62 24.80 1.62
N VAL A 104 5.31 23.49 1.47
CA VAL A 104 6.29 22.41 1.45
C VAL A 104 6.69 21.99 0.03
N GLY A 105 6.28 22.77 -0.98
CA GLY A 105 6.69 22.57 -2.39
C GLY A 105 5.87 21.53 -3.16
N VAL A 106 4.66 21.19 -2.68
CA VAL A 106 3.73 20.30 -3.40
C VAL A 106 2.77 21.12 -4.24
N THR A 107 2.68 20.79 -5.52
CA THR A 107 1.76 21.38 -6.48
C THR A 107 0.87 20.31 -7.11
N GLN A 108 -0.12 20.71 -7.90
CA GLN A 108 -1.01 19.79 -8.60
C GLN A 108 -0.26 18.78 -9.50
N THR A 109 0.87 19.19 -10.07
CA THR A 109 1.69 18.33 -10.93
C THR A 109 2.65 17.42 -10.15
N SER A 110 2.72 17.59 -8.83
CA SER A 110 3.56 16.78 -7.97
C SER A 110 2.87 15.45 -7.71
N GLU A 111 3.43 14.35 -8.16
CA GLU A 111 3.03 13.00 -7.74
C GLU A 111 3.62 12.74 -6.35
N SER A 112 3.09 13.43 -5.35
CA SER A 112 3.57 13.34 -3.97
C SER A 112 2.65 12.46 -3.14
N ALA A 113 3.21 11.50 -2.42
CA ALA A 113 2.49 10.68 -1.46
C ALA A 113 1.73 11.53 -0.42
N LEU A 114 2.24 12.72 -0.07
CA LEU A 114 1.54 13.63 0.85
C LEU A 114 0.14 14.03 0.36
N ILE A 115 -0.08 14.12 -0.96
CA ILE A 115 -1.40 14.42 -1.50
C ILE A 115 -2.38 13.30 -1.15
N SER A 116 -2.00 12.04 -1.39
CA SER A 116 -2.85 10.89 -1.10
C SER A 116 -3.13 10.71 0.40
N TYR A 117 -2.15 10.99 1.27
CA TYR A 117 -2.31 10.92 2.72
C TYR A 117 -3.21 12.01 3.30
N LEU A 118 -3.33 13.17 2.65
CA LEU A 118 -4.15 14.30 3.09
C LEU A 118 -5.46 14.45 2.34
N MET A 119 -5.69 13.60 1.32
CA MET A 119 -6.89 13.64 0.50
C MET A 119 -7.98 12.77 1.10
N PHE A 120 -9.03 13.39 1.65
CA PHE A 120 -10.20 12.71 2.21
C PHE A 120 -11.50 13.12 1.50
N GLU A 121 -11.39 13.80 0.36
CA GLU A 121 -12.53 14.27 -0.38
C GLU A 121 -13.31 13.12 -1.02
N LYS A 122 -14.64 13.23 -1.03
CA LYS A 122 -15.56 12.19 -1.49
C LYS A 122 -15.20 11.62 -2.89
N PRO A 123 -14.88 12.43 -3.91
CA PRO A 123 -14.55 11.87 -5.24
C PRO A 123 -13.30 10.96 -5.21
N PHE A 124 -12.30 11.31 -4.42
CA PHE A 124 -11.09 10.50 -4.27
C PHE A 124 -11.37 9.18 -3.54
N THR A 125 -12.07 9.26 -2.39
CA THR A 125 -12.39 8.07 -1.60
C THR A 125 -13.32 7.12 -2.34
N GLN A 126 -14.24 7.63 -3.16
CA GLN A 126 -15.09 6.81 -4.02
C GLN A 126 -14.27 6.08 -5.10
N GLU A 127 -13.28 6.74 -5.75
CA GLU A 127 -12.41 6.09 -6.72
C GLU A 127 -11.54 5.01 -6.06
N LEU A 128 -11.09 5.21 -4.80
CA LEU A 128 -10.35 4.18 -4.05
C LEU A 128 -11.23 2.98 -3.67
N ILE A 129 -12.48 3.22 -3.27
CA ILE A 129 -13.44 2.14 -2.96
C ILE A 129 -13.70 1.31 -4.21
N GLU A 130 -13.95 1.97 -5.35
CA GLU A 130 -14.18 1.28 -6.63
C GLU A 130 -12.94 0.48 -7.05
N LEU A 131 -11.73 1.05 -6.90
CA LEU A 131 -10.49 0.34 -7.17
C LEU A 131 -10.37 -0.93 -6.31
N GLY A 132 -10.57 -0.81 -4.99
CA GLY A 132 -10.49 -1.97 -4.09
C GLY A 132 -11.56 -3.02 -4.39
N TYR A 133 -12.75 -2.61 -4.81
CA TYR A 133 -13.80 -3.52 -5.23
C TYR A 133 -13.41 -4.29 -6.50
N GLN A 134 -12.87 -3.61 -7.51
CA GLN A 134 -12.41 -4.24 -8.75
C GLN A 134 -11.21 -5.17 -8.50
N ASP A 135 -10.22 -4.73 -7.73
CA ASP A 135 -9.07 -5.56 -7.35
C ASP A 135 -9.50 -6.83 -6.61
N GLY A 136 -10.52 -6.72 -5.75
CA GLY A 136 -11.11 -7.87 -5.06
C GLY A 136 -11.84 -8.82 -5.99
N LEU A 137 -12.61 -8.30 -6.95
CA LEU A 137 -13.31 -9.12 -7.96
C LEU A 137 -12.33 -9.84 -8.88
N GLU A 138 -11.25 -9.19 -9.32
CA GLU A 138 -10.25 -9.80 -10.19
C GLU A 138 -9.54 -10.99 -9.51
N ARG A 139 -9.52 -11.03 -8.19
CA ARG A 139 -8.89 -12.09 -7.39
C ARG A 139 -9.89 -12.94 -6.60
N VAL A 140 -11.17 -12.89 -6.97
CA VAL A 140 -12.24 -13.57 -6.20
C VAL A 140 -12.00 -15.07 -6.10
N ASP A 141 -11.61 -15.75 -7.17
CA ASP A 141 -11.37 -17.19 -7.17
C ASP A 141 -10.21 -17.57 -6.23
N GLU A 142 -9.14 -16.76 -6.24
CA GLU A 142 -8.01 -16.96 -5.33
C GLU A 142 -8.42 -16.76 -3.86
N ILE A 143 -9.26 -15.76 -3.60
CA ILE A 143 -9.79 -15.49 -2.26
C ILE A 143 -10.69 -16.63 -1.79
N LEU A 144 -11.61 -17.11 -2.62
CA LEU A 144 -12.51 -18.20 -2.30
C LEU A 144 -11.73 -19.49 -2.01
N THR A 145 -10.80 -19.86 -2.89
CA THR A 145 -9.91 -21.01 -2.68
C THR A 145 -9.11 -20.87 -1.38
N PHE A 146 -8.55 -19.69 -1.10
CA PHE A 146 -7.80 -19.44 0.13
C PHE A 146 -8.67 -19.58 1.38
N LEU A 147 -9.95 -19.22 1.32
CA LEU A 147 -10.91 -19.28 2.42
C LEU A 147 -11.64 -20.63 2.52
N ASP A 148 -11.36 -21.59 1.62
CA ASP A 148 -12.07 -22.88 1.49
C ASP A 148 -13.59 -22.69 1.27
N LEU A 149 -13.97 -21.74 0.45
CA LEU A 149 -15.36 -21.38 0.14
C LEU A 149 -15.76 -21.76 -1.31
N ASP A 150 -15.07 -22.71 -1.93
CA ASP A 150 -15.34 -23.23 -3.28
C ASP A 150 -16.67 -24.01 -3.37
#